data_f4e4e0d92d4405a206b00020605e335d
#
_entry.id   f4e4e0d92d4405a206b00020605e335d
#
_cell.length_a   1.000
_cell.length_b   1.000
_cell.length_c   1.000
_cell.angle_alpha   90.00
_cell.angle_beta   90.00
_cell.angle_gamma   90.00
#
_symmetry.space_group_name_H-M   'P 1'
#
loop_
_entity.id
_entity.type
_entity.pdbx_description
1 polymer ?
#
loop_
_entity_poly.entity_id
_entity_poly.type
_entity_poly.pdbx_seq_one_letter_code
_entity_poly.pdbx_strand_id
1 'polypeptide(L)'
;KATFDTCFVAECYMPLGANKGYPEFIAAARALADLPELRWHIVGGGYTADELDITALGQRIQFHGRLDTPDLRQFYAGMDLIISPNQPFLLHPGNFDGFPTGCCVEASLCGVAVMATDALGQNPGYVDADTMLLLETSANTALAPQIEARVRQLYADPTALKRIGQAGQTLTRQLYAPERQIGQRQHILRTVANQLGLPVTKAEHPAP
;
A
#
# COMPACT_ATOMS: atom_id res chain seq x y z
N LYS A 1 -11.57 4.32 -19.14
CA LYS A 1 -12.16 4.48 -17.81
C LYS A 1 -12.45 5.96 -17.59
N ALA A 2 -13.67 6.29 -17.15
CA ALA A 2 -14.09 7.67 -16.94
C ALA A 2 -13.74 8.22 -15.55
N THR A 3 -13.38 7.34 -14.60
CA THR A 3 -13.08 7.69 -13.21
C THR A 3 -11.62 7.43 -12.87
N PHE A 4 -11.11 8.15 -11.86
CA PHE A 4 -9.85 7.88 -11.20
C PHE A 4 -10.16 7.26 -9.84
N ASP A 5 -9.93 5.95 -9.72
CA ASP A 5 -10.30 5.19 -8.52
C ASP A 5 -9.08 4.99 -7.61
N THR A 6 -9.15 5.58 -6.42
CA THR A 6 -8.13 5.45 -5.38
C THR A 6 -8.62 4.52 -4.29
N CYS A 7 -7.74 3.74 -3.68
CA CYS A 7 -8.11 2.90 -2.57
C CYS A 7 -7.17 3.01 -1.36
N PHE A 8 -7.74 2.72 -0.20
CA PHE A 8 -7.08 2.49 1.07
C PHE A 8 -7.46 1.10 1.54
N VAL A 9 -6.46 0.26 1.84
CA VAL A 9 -6.68 -1.15 2.22
C VAL A 9 -5.93 -1.45 3.50
N ALA A 10 -6.65 -1.59 4.60
CA ALA A 10 -6.08 -1.90 5.92
C ALA A 10 -7.15 -2.39 6.89
N GLU A 11 -6.78 -3.09 7.96
CA GLU A 11 -7.66 -3.38 9.09
C GLU A 11 -7.57 -2.26 10.14
N CYS A 12 -8.72 -1.84 10.66
CA CYS A 12 -8.82 -0.84 11.73
C CYS A 12 -8.69 -1.53 13.09
N TYR A 13 -7.48 -1.76 13.57
CA TYR A 13 -7.23 -2.34 14.90
C TYR A 13 -6.75 -1.31 15.94
N MET A 14 -6.53 -0.08 15.55
CA MET A 14 -6.23 1.06 16.42
C MET A 14 -7.32 2.12 16.27
N PRO A 15 -7.54 3.00 17.26
CA PRO A 15 -8.53 4.07 17.15
C PRO A 15 -8.40 4.85 15.84
N LEU A 16 -9.48 4.95 15.08
CA LEU A 16 -9.58 5.61 13.78
C LEU A 16 -8.59 5.07 12.71
N GLY A 17 -7.98 3.89 12.90
CA GLY A 17 -6.94 3.42 12.00
C GLY A 17 -5.76 4.39 11.87
N ALA A 18 -5.46 5.17 12.92
CA ALA A 18 -4.48 6.25 12.87
C ALA A 18 -3.08 5.78 12.46
N ASN A 19 -2.65 4.61 12.94
CA ASN A 19 -1.37 4.01 12.55
C ASN A 19 -1.30 3.60 11.08
N LYS A 20 -2.46 3.41 10.43
CA LYS A 20 -2.56 3.12 8.99
C LYS A 20 -2.67 4.39 8.14
N GLY A 21 -2.79 5.56 8.79
CA GLY A 21 -2.94 6.84 8.12
C GLY A 21 -4.34 7.07 7.55
N TYR A 22 -5.38 6.42 8.11
CA TYR A 22 -6.75 6.63 7.66
C TYR A 22 -7.22 8.08 7.80
N PRO A 23 -6.94 8.81 8.91
CA PRO A 23 -7.26 10.22 9.01
C PRO A 23 -6.62 11.08 7.92
N GLU A 24 -5.36 10.80 7.55
CA GLU A 24 -4.64 11.51 6.49
C GLU A 24 -5.22 11.22 5.10
N PHE A 25 -5.60 9.98 4.86
CA PHE A 25 -6.29 9.58 3.63
C PHE A 25 -7.62 10.32 3.48
N ILE A 26 -8.45 10.36 4.54
CA ILE A 26 -9.73 11.08 4.51
C ILE A 26 -9.54 12.60 4.41
N ALA A 27 -8.55 13.18 5.10
CA ALA A 27 -8.23 14.60 4.99
C ALA A 27 -7.84 14.98 3.57
N ALA A 28 -7.01 14.18 2.91
CA ALA A 28 -6.66 14.38 1.50
C ALA A 28 -7.87 14.21 0.57
N ALA A 29 -8.71 13.20 0.82
CA ALA A 29 -9.94 13.00 0.05
C ALA A 29 -10.87 14.21 0.10
N ARG A 30 -11.04 14.80 1.27
CA ARG A 30 -11.84 16.04 1.47
C ARG A 30 -11.24 17.24 0.73
N ALA A 31 -9.93 17.42 0.78
CA ALA A 31 -9.23 18.49 0.08
C ALA A 31 -9.35 18.38 -1.45
N LEU A 32 -9.61 17.17 -1.96
CA LEU A 32 -9.78 16.84 -3.38
C LEU A 32 -11.27 16.71 -3.80
N ALA A 33 -12.19 17.20 -2.97
CA ALA A 33 -13.62 17.11 -3.26
C ALA A 33 -14.06 17.93 -4.50
N ASP A 34 -13.21 18.83 -4.99
CA ASP A 34 -13.39 19.60 -6.22
C ASP A 34 -13.15 18.76 -7.50
N LEU A 35 -12.52 17.58 -7.41
CA LEU A 35 -12.25 16.71 -8.55
C LEU A 35 -13.41 15.72 -8.78
N PRO A 36 -14.27 15.92 -9.78
CA PRO A 36 -15.55 15.21 -9.90
C PRO A 36 -15.41 13.72 -10.25
N GLU A 37 -14.35 13.35 -10.97
CA GLU A 37 -14.15 11.96 -11.42
C GLU A 37 -13.33 11.12 -10.45
N LEU A 38 -12.87 11.70 -9.33
CA LEU A 38 -12.09 11.00 -8.30
C LEU A 38 -13.04 10.19 -7.41
N ARG A 39 -12.70 8.91 -7.20
CA ARG A 39 -13.44 7.97 -6.37
C ARG A 39 -12.51 7.42 -5.27
N TRP A 40 -13.09 7.18 -4.12
CA TRP A 40 -12.39 6.75 -2.92
C TRP A 40 -12.97 5.44 -2.42
N HIS A 41 -12.13 4.43 -2.27
CA HIS A 41 -12.55 3.11 -1.86
C HIS A 41 -11.81 2.69 -0.60
N ILE A 42 -12.54 2.23 0.41
CA ILE A 42 -12.00 1.79 1.69
C ILE A 42 -12.29 0.31 1.85
N VAL A 43 -11.25 -0.50 2.02
CA VAL A 43 -11.31 -1.93 2.27
C VAL A 43 -10.67 -2.24 3.61
N GLY A 44 -11.35 -3.04 4.39
CA GLY A 44 -10.94 -3.48 5.73
C GLY A 44 -12.07 -3.41 6.73
N GLY A 45 -11.94 -4.15 7.81
CA GLY A 45 -12.92 -4.12 8.89
C GLY A 45 -12.74 -2.91 9.79
N GLY A 46 -13.85 -2.43 10.36
CA GLY A 46 -13.86 -1.39 11.39
C GLY A 46 -13.85 0.05 10.90
N TYR A 47 -13.89 0.30 9.58
CA TYR A 47 -14.07 1.64 9.03
C TYR A 47 -15.53 1.90 8.73
N THR A 48 -16.04 3.05 9.19
CA THR A 48 -17.42 3.48 8.96
C THR A 48 -17.48 4.93 8.49
N ALA A 49 -18.64 5.31 7.93
CA ALA A 49 -18.89 6.68 7.48
C ALA A 49 -18.99 7.70 8.63
N ASP A 50 -19.22 7.23 9.86
CA ASP A 50 -19.53 8.08 11.02
C ASP A 50 -18.28 8.54 11.77
N GLU A 51 -17.11 7.94 11.50
CA GLU A 51 -15.91 8.21 12.27
C GLU A 51 -15.21 9.53 11.91
N LEU A 52 -15.29 9.94 10.64
CA LEU A 52 -14.70 11.16 10.10
C LEU A 52 -15.69 11.85 9.18
N ASP A 53 -15.66 13.18 9.16
CA ASP A 53 -16.52 13.95 8.27
C ASP A 53 -16.16 13.71 6.79
N ILE A 54 -17.04 12.98 6.09
CA ILE A 54 -16.94 12.67 4.65
C ILE A 54 -18.05 13.30 3.82
N THR A 55 -18.81 14.22 4.38
CA THR A 55 -20.00 14.83 3.75
C THR A 55 -19.69 15.42 2.37
N ALA A 56 -18.53 16.08 2.21
CA ALA A 56 -18.08 16.66 0.95
C ALA A 56 -17.83 15.62 -0.17
N LEU A 57 -17.66 14.36 0.19
CA LEU A 57 -17.37 13.27 -0.77
C LEU A 57 -18.66 12.63 -1.32
N GLY A 58 -19.75 12.65 -0.55
CA GLY A 58 -21.04 12.10 -0.97
C GLY A 58 -20.91 10.63 -1.42
N GLN A 59 -21.44 10.33 -2.61
CA GLN A 59 -21.39 8.97 -3.19
C GLN A 59 -20.02 8.60 -3.79
N ARG A 60 -19.04 9.49 -3.75
CA ARG A 60 -17.70 9.23 -4.30
C ARG A 60 -16.78 8.47 -3.34
N ILE A 61 -17.22 8.22 -2.12
CA ILE A 61 -16.54 7.36 -1.16
C ILE A 61 -17.37 6.10 -0.92
N GLN A 62 -16.71 4.94 -0.93
CA GLN A 62 -17.35 3.62 -0.77
C GLN A 62 -16.58 2.78 0.25
N PHE A 63 -17.32 2.17 1.17
CA PHE A 63 -16.80 1.24 2.16
C PHE A 63 -17.16 -0.18 1.76
N HIS A 64 -16.15 -1.02 1.52
CA HIS A 64 -16.32 -2.39 1.03
C HIS A 64 -16.29 -3.44 2.16
N GLY A 65 -15.92 -3.03 3.39
CA GLY A 65 -15.68 -3.99 4.45
C GLY A 65 -14.47 -4.90 4.13
N ARG A 66 -14.47 -6.09 4.70
CA ARG A 66 -13.44 -7.10 4.42
C ARG A 66 -13.72 -7.80 3.09
N LEU A 67 -12.68 -7.92 2.27
CA LEU A 67 -12.70 -8.70 1.04
C LEU A 67 -11.78 -9.92 1.22
N ASP A 68 -12.19 -11.08 0.70
CA ASP A 68 -11.31 -12.24 0.62
C ASP A 68 -10.30 -12.12 -0.54
N THR A 69 -9.38 -13.06 -0.66
CA THR A 69 -8.30 -12.96 -1.67
C THR A 69 -8.81 -12.91 -3.12
N PRO A 70 -9.79 -13.73 -3.56
CA PRO A 70 -10.36 -13.61 -4.89
C PRO A 70 -11.00 -12.26 -5.15
N ASP A 71 -11.83 -11.78 -4.22
CA ASP A 71 -12.53 -10.51 -4.33
C ASP A 71 -11.57 -9.32 -4.31
N LEU A 72 -10.53 -9.39 -3.47
CA LEU A 72 -9.49 -8.36 -3.40
C LEU A 72 -8.72 -8.23 -4.71
N ARG A 73 -8.43 -9.34 -5.38
CA ARG A 73 -7.79 -9.33 -6.70
C ARG A 73 -8.68 -8.66 -7.76
N GLN A 74 -9.99 -8.99 -7.76
CA GLN A 74 -10.94 -8.35 -8.66
C GLN A 74 -11.08 -6.86 -8.35
N PHE A 75 -11.13 -6.49 -7.08
CA PHE A 75 -11.16 -5.11 -6.62
C PHE A 75 -9.96 -4.31 -7.15
N TYR A 76 -8.73 -4.80 -6.94
CA TYR A 76 -7.52 -4.12 -7.43
C TYR A 76 -7.50 -3.93 -8.95
N ALA A 77 -8.08 -4.85 -9.72
CA ALA A 77 -8.17 -4.71 -11.17
C ALA A 77 -8.98 -3.47 -11.62
N GLY A 78 -9.83 -2.95 -10.73
CA GLY A 78 -10.60 -1.72 -10.95
C GLY A 78 -9.92 -0.44 -10.46
N MET A 79 -8.85 -0.52 -9.67
CA MET A 79 -8.20 0.61 -9.03
C MET A 79 -7.05 1.19 -9.88
N ASP A 80 -6.80 2.48 -9.71
CA ASP A 80 -5.71 3.19 -10.37
C ASP A 80 -4.56 3.47 -9.39
N LEU A 81 -4.89 3.75 -8.12
CA LEU A 81 -3.92 4.13 -7.09
C LEU A 81 -4.31 3.52 -5.73
N ILE A 82 -3.38 2.86 -5.07
CA ILE A 82 -3.47 2.56 -3.64
C ILE A 82 -2.66 3.58 -2.84
N ILE A 83 -3.24 4.09 -1.75
CA ILE A 83 -2.60 5.04 -0.83
C ILE A 83 -2.48 4.37 0.54
N SER A 84 -1.24 4.22 1.01
CA SER A 84 -0.90 3.52 2.25
C SER A 84 0.01 4.41 3.13
N PRO A 85 -0.55 5.45 3.79
CA PRO A 85 0.21 6.47 4.50
C PRO A 85 0.49 6.04 5.95
N ASN A 86 1.06 4.86 6.15
CA ASN A 86 1.30 4.27 7.46
C ASN A 86 2.22 5.14 8.32
N GLN A 87 1.90 5.23 9.60
CA GLN A 87 2.65 5.95 10.62
C GLN A 87 3.08 4.99 11.73
N PRO A 88 4.37 4.61 11.78
CA PRO A 88 4.86 3.69 12.80
C PRO A 88 4.89 4.35 14.17
N PHE A 89 4.78 3.53 15.20
CA PHE A 89 4.89 3.89 16.62
C PHE A 89 3.82 4.86 17.13
N LEU A 90 2.84 5.21 16.30
CA LEU A 90 1.71 6.02 16.72
C LEU A 90 0.83 5.20 17.69
N LEU A 91 0.47 5.78 18.83
CA LEU A 91 -0.33 5.20 19.92
C LEU A 91 0.32 4.03 20.68
N HIS A 92 1.31 3.34 20.12
CA HIS A 92 2.00 2.24 20.79
C HIS A 92 3.42 2.05 20.22
N PRO A 93 4.48 1.91 21.05
CA PRO A 93 5.87 1.83 20.61
C PRO A 93 6.20 0.57 19.79
N GLY A 94 5.38 -0.48 19.87
CA GLY A 94 5.54 -1.70 19.07
C GLY A 94 4.71 -1.74 17.79
N ASN A 95 4.01 -0.65 17.47
CA ASN A 95 3.10 -0.61 16.32
C ASN A 95 3.82 -0.08 15.07
N PHE A 96 4.18 -0.97 14.17
CA PHE A 96 4.76 -0.62 12.87
C PHE A 96 4.38 -1.65 11.80
N ASP A 97 4.37 -1.18 10.56
CA ASP A 97 4.25 -2.03 9.37
C ASP A 97 5.58 -2.06 8.62
N GLY A 98 5.87 -3.16 7.95
CA GLY A 98 6.97 -3.23 6.99
C GLY A 98 6.68 -2.41 5.72
N PHE A 99 7.71 -2.15 4.91
CA PHE A 99 7.58 -1.41 3.66
C PHE A 99 8.06 -2.26 2.46
N PRO A 100 7.31 -2.27 1.36
CA PRO A 100 5.89 -1.90 1.30
C PRO A 100 5.02 -2.89 2.08
N THR A 101 3.81 -2.46 2.47
CA THR A 101 2.85 -3.36 3.13
C THR A 101 2.36 -4.45 2.18
N GLY A 102 1.81 -5.55 2.72
CA GLY A 102 1.29 -6.65 1.91
C GLY A 102 0.25 -6.19 0.88
N CYS A 103 -0.69 -5.33 1.29
CA CYS A 103 -1.71 -4.77 0.39
C CYS A 103 -1.10 -3.93 -0.75
N CYS A 104 0.00 -3.20 -0.50
CA CYS A 104 0.72 -2.47 -1.55
C CYS A 104 1.39 -3.43 -2.55
N VAL A 105 1.99 -4.53 -2.07
CA VAL A 105 2.57 -5.56 -2.94
C VAL A 105 1.48 -6.19 -3.82
N GLU A 106 0.35 -6.59 -3.23
CA GLU A 106 -0.78 -7.20 -3.94
C GLU A 106 -1.36 -6.26 -4.99
N ALA A 107 -1.62 -5.00 -4.64
CA ALA A 107 -2.10 -3.96 -5.55
C ALA A 107 -1.11 -3.73 -6.70
N SER A 108 0.19 -3.59 -6.40
CA SER A 108 1.23 -3.41 -7.40
C SER A 108 1.32 -4.60 -8.37
N LEU A 109 1.20 -5.84 -7.88
CA LEU A 109 1.13 -7.04 -8.74
C LEU A 109 -0.07 -7.04 -9.68
N CYS A 110 -1.15 -6.35 -9.32
CA CYS A 110 -2.31 -6.11 -10.19
C CYS A 110 -2.14 -4.92 -11.14
N GLY A 111 -1.02 -4.19 -11.07
CA GLY A 111 -0.73 -3.04 -11.94
C GLY A 111 -1.23 -1.69 -11.38
N VAL A 112 -1.73 -1.67 -10.16
CA VAL A 112 -2.15 -0.45 -9.45
C VAL A 112 -0.90 0.35 -9.05
N ALA A 113 -0.89 1.66 -9.30
CA ALA A 113 0.16 2.52 -8.78
C ALA A 113 0.10 2.57 -7.24
N VAL A 114 1.26 2.66 -6.60
CA VAL A 114 1.36 2.66 -5.13
C VAL A 114 1.87 4.01 -4.65
N MET A 115 1.19 4.57 -3.65
CA MET A 115 1.64 5.73 -2.88
C MET A 115 1.75 5.32 -1.42
N ALA A 116 2.95 5.39 -0.84
CA ALA A 116 3.19 4.88 0.51
C ALA A 116 4.28 5.64 1.25
N THR A 117 4.28 5.52 2.57
CA THR A 117 5.34 6.00 3.46
C THR A 117 6.37 4.90 3.70
N ASP A 118 7.65 5.22 3.63
CA ASP A 118 8.77 4.36 4.09
C ASP A 118 9.40 4.96 5.35
N ALA A 119 8.63 5.04 6.42
CA ALA A 119 9.04 5.71 7.65
C ALA A 119 10.21 5.02 8.40
N LEU A 120 10.50 3.76 8.08
CA LEU A 120 11.56 2.97 8.70
C LEU A 120 12.79 2.77 7.79
N GLY A 121 12.81 3.38 6.59
CA GLY A 121 13.91 3.25 5.64
C GLY A 121 14.12 1.82 5.13
N GLN A 122 13.04 1.10 4.89
CA GLN A 122 13.07 -0.31 4.48
C GLN A 122 12.90 -0.51 2.96
N ASN A 123 12.97 0.57 2.18
CA ASN A 123 12.75 0.54 0.75
C ASN A 123 13.71 -0.42 0.02
N PRO A 124 13.22 -1.49 -0.62
CA PRO A 124 14.06 -2.48 -1.28
C PRO A 124 14.53 -2.07 -2.67
N GLY A 125 14.25 -0.84 -3.12
CA GLY A 125 14.68 -0.33 -4.43
C GLY A 125 13.60 0.38 -5.24
N TYR A 126 12.47 0.74 -4.66
CA TYR A 126 11.48 1.61 -5.34
C TYR A 126 12.02 3.03 -5.46
N VAL A 127 11.72 3.68 -6.59
CA VAL A 127 12.15 5.04 -6.91
C VAL A 127 10.93 5.95 -6.98
N ASP A 128 10.98 7.09 -6.28
CA ASP A 128 9.88 8.06 -6.25
C ASP A 128 9.53 8.57 -7.66
N ALA A 129 8.25 8.67 -7.92
CA ALA A 129 7.64 9.11 -9.18
C ALA A 129 8.04 8.27 -10.42
N ASP A 130 8.73 7.14 -10.22
CA ASP A 130 9.08 6.19 -11.28
C ASP A 130 8.42 4.83 -11.08
N THR A 131 8.70 4.14 -9.97
CA THR A 131 8.14 2.82 -9.66
C THR A 131 7.17 2.83 -8.49
N MET A 132 7.10 3.91 -7.75
CA MET A 132 6.22 4.15 -6.61
C MET A 132 6.16 5.66 -6.34
N LEU A 133 5.16 6.11 -5.60
CA LEU A 133 5.07 7.47 -5.05
C LEU A 133 5.43 7.40 -3.57
N LEU A 134 6.58 7.95 -3.20
CA LEU A 134 7.04 7.95 -1.81
C LEU A 134 6.57 9.22 -1.09
N LEU A 135 5.95 9.03 0.06
CA LEU A 135 5.54 10.10 0.97
C LEU A 135 6.61 10.32 2.03
N GLU A 136 6.98 11.57 2.23
CA GLU A 136 7.97 11.95 3.25
C GLU A 136 7.37 11.86 4.65
N THR A 137 8.14 11.30 5.59
CA THR A 137 7.73 11.06 6.99
C THR A 137 8.55 11.84 8.01
N SER A 138 9.03 13.02 7.65
CA SER A 138 9.72 13.87 8.61
C SER A 138 8.75 14.48 9.64
N ALA A 139 9.23 14.77 10.86
CA ALA A 139 8.43 15.29 11.97
C ALA A 139 7.63 16.57 11.64
N ASN A 140 8.02 17.30 10.60
CA ASN A 140 7.41 18.56 10.20
C ASN A 140 6.58 18.48 8.92
N THR A 141 6.37 17.28 8.36
CA THR A 141 5.73 17.13 7.05
C THR A 141 4.41 16.38 7.20
N ALA A 142 3.29 17.09 7.02
CA ALA A 142 1.97 16.49 7.06
C ALA A 142 1.73 15.61 5.80
N LEU A 143 1.14 14.42 5.99
CA LEU A 143 0.91 13.47 4.90
C LEU A 143 -0.26 13.88 4.00
N ALA A 144 -1.36 14.40 4.55
CA ALA A 144 -2.53 14.74 3.77
C ALA A 144 -2.26 15.76 2.66
N PRO A 145 -1.51 16.88 2.86
CA PRO A 145 -1.14 17.79 1.79
C PRO A 145 -0.23 17.16 0.72
N GLN A 146 0.65 16.23 1.10
CA GLN A 146 1.48 15.51 0.12
C GLN A 146 0.61 14.60 -0.76
N ILE A 147 -0.31 13.84 -0.15
CA ILE A 147 -1.26 12.99 -0.87
C ILE A 147 -2.08 13.86 -1.84
N GLU A 148 -2.63 14.99 -1.35
CA GLU A 148 -3.39 15.93 -2.19
C GLU A 148 -2.58 16.38 -3.40
N ALA A 149 -1.39 16.89 -3.19
CA ALA A 149 -0.53 17.41 -4.27
C ALA A 149 -0.22 16.33 -5.32
N ARG A 150 0.16 15.12 -4.87
CA ARG A 150 0.46 13.98 -5.76
C ARG A 150 -0.77 13.50 -6.53
N VAL A 151 -1.93 13.41 -5.88
CA VAL A 151 -3.17 12.99 -6.55
C VAL A 151 -3.60 14.03 -7.60
N ARG A 152 -3.50 15.34 -7.31
CA ARG A 152 -3.79 16.40 -8.30
C ARG A 152 -2.88 16.29 -9.52
N GLN A 153 -1.58 16.02 -9.34
CA GLN A 153 -0.64 15.82 -10.44
C GLN A 153 -1.03 14.63 -11.32
N LEU A 154 -1.37 13.49 -10.69
CA LEU A 154 -1.75 12.27 -11.40
C LEU A 154 -3.13 12.38 -12.06
N TYR A 155 -4.05 13.11 -11.46
CA TYR A 155 -5.36 13.39 -12.04
C TYR A 155 -5.22 14.22 -13.33
N ALA A 156 -4.28 15.16 -13.35
CA ALA A 156 -3.96 15.96 -14.54
C ALA A 156 -3.12 15.18 -15.59
N ASP A 157 -2.39 14.13 -15.17
CA ASP A 157 -1.56 13.29 -16.06
C ASP A 157 -1.82 11.79 -15.84
N PRO A 158 -2.90 11.24 -16.41
CA PRO A 158 -3.20 9.81 -16.33
C PRO A 158 -2.12 8.92 -16.98
N THR A 159 -1.30 9.49 -17.87
CA THR A 159 -0.20 8.77 -18.51
C THR A 159 0.92 8.48 -17.52
N ALA A 160 1.28 9.46 -16.70
CA ALA A 160 2.25 9.27 -15.62
C ALA A 160 1.75 8.22 -14.62
N LEU A 161 0.48 8.27 -14.20
CA LEU A 161 -0.12 7.27 -13.32
C LEU A 161 0.03 5.84 -13.87
N LYS A 162 -0.35 5.64 -15.13
CA LYS A 162 -0.24 4.34 -15.78
C LYS A 162 1.22 3.86 -15.89
N ARG A 163 2.13 4.76 -16.25
CA ARG A 163 3.58 4.47 -16.33
C ARG A 163 4.12 4.00 -14.98
N ILE A 164 3.81 4.72 -13.90
CA ILE A 164 4.25 4.37 -12.54
C ILE A 164 3.68 3.01 -12.12
N GLY A 165 2.41 2.74 -12.36
CA GLY A 165 1.79 1.45 -12.05
C GLY A 165 2.46 0.29 -12.79
N GLN A 166 2.77 0.44 -14.08
CA GLN A 166 3.44 -0.58 -14.87
C GLN A 166 4.89 -0.82 -14.45
N ALA A 167 5.64 0.26 -14.21
CA ALA A 167 7.01 0.17 -13.72
C ALA A 167 7.08 -0.45 -12.32
N GLY A 168 6.19 -0.04 -11.42
CA GLY A 168 6.02 -0.62 -10.09
C GLY A 168 5.69 -2.11 -10.15
N GLN A 169 4.74 -2.51 -10.99
CA GLN A 169 4.38 -3.92 -11.18
C GLN A 169 5.59 -4.76 -11.61
N THR A 170 6.37 -4.25 -12.56
CA THR A 170 7.56 -4.95 -13.07
C THR A 170 8.59 -5.14 -11.97
N LEU A 171 8.90 -4.08 -11.21
CA LEU A 171 9.83 -4.16 -10.10
C LEU A 171 9.31 -5.06 -8.98
N THR A 172 8.04 -4.96 -8.61
CA THR A 172 7.42 -5.78 -7.57
C THR A 172 7.50 -7.26 -7.91
N ARG A 173 7.23 -7.65 -9.17
CA ARG A 173 7.40 -9.04 -9.63
C ARG A 173 8.84 -9.54 -9.47
N GLN A 174 9.82 -8.69 -9.72
CA GLN A 174 11.24 -9.06 -9.55
C GLN A 174 11.63 -9.19 -8.07
N LEU A 175 11.20 -8.22 -7.24
CA LEU A 175 11.55 -8.19 -5.82
C LEU A 175 10.88 -9.33 -5.02
N TYR A 176 9.63 -9.67 -5.36
CA TYR A 176 8.81 -10.65 -4.65
C TYR A 176 8.64 -11.96 -5.41
N ALA A 177 9.46 -12.22 -6.43
CA ALA A 177 9.50 -13.53 -7.08
C ALA A 177 9.70 -14.64 -6.04
N PRO A 178 8.90 -15.73 -6.05
CA PRO A 178 9.01 -16.81 -5.08
C PRO A 178 10.43 -17.39 -4.99
N GLU A 179 11.08 -17.58 -6.14
CA GLU A 179 12.44 -18.14 -6.23
C GLU A 179 13.45 -17.26 -5.50
N ARG A 180 13.33 -15.93 -5.66
CA ARG A 180 14.20 -14.96 -4.98
C ARG A 180 13.95 -14.97 -3.48
N GLN A 181 12.70 -14.87 -3.07
CA GLN A 181 12.31 -14.78 -1.66
C GLN A 181 12.64 -16.08 -0.90
N ILE A 182 12.31 -17.23 -1.48
CA ILE A 182 12.59 -18.52 -0.87
C ILE A 182 14.11 -18.76 -0.85
N GLY A 183 14.82 -18.50 -1.95
CA GLY A 183 16.26 -18.67 -2.05
C GLY A 183 17.03 -17.86 -1.01
N GLN A 184 16.67 -16.58 -0.82
CA GLN A 184 17.27 -15.73 0.22
C GLN A 184 17.02 -16.28 1.62
N ARG A 185 15.80 -16.67 1.95
CA ARG A 185 15.46 -17.26 3.26
C ARG A 185 16.19 -18.56 3.50
N GLN A 186 16.27 -19.44 2.52
CA GLN A 186 17.02 -20.69 2.61
C GLN A 186 18.52 -20.44 2.85
N HIS A 187 19.11 -19.45 2.17
CA HIS A 187 20.48 -19.07 2.37
C HIS A 187 20.75 -18.60 3.80
N ILE A 188 19.92 -17.70 4.33
CA ILE A 188 20.03 -17.20 5.70
C ILE A 188 19.90 -18.36 6.71
N LEU A 189 18.88 -19.20 6.57
CA LEU A 189 18.64 -20.33 7.48
C LEU A 189 19.81 -21.31 7.47
N ARG A 190 20.37 -21.65 6.30
CA ARG A 190 21.55 -22.51 6.19
C ARG A 190 22.77 -21.89 6.85
N THR A 191 23.00 -20.60 6.66
CA THR A 191 24.12 -19.88 7.28
C THR A 191 24.01 -19.93 8.80
N VAL A 192 22.85 -19.64 9.36
CA VAL A 192 22.61 -19.71 10.81
C VAL A 192 22.76 -21.15 11.34
N ALA A 193 22.19 -22.13 10.66
CA ALA A 193 22.32 -23.53 11.06
C ALA A 193 23.77 -23.98 11.10
N ASN A 194 24.56 -23.62 10.08
CA ASN A 194 26.00 -23.95 10.05
C ASN A 194 26.76 -23.27 11.19
N GLN A 195 26.45 -22.01 11.50
CA GLN A 195 27.07 -21.29 12.64
C GLN A 195 26.75 -21.95 14.00
N LEU A 196 25.57 -22.55 14.13
CA LEU A 196 25.10 -23.22 15.33
C LEU A 196 25.46 -24.73 15.36
N GLY A 197 26.16 -25.26 14.34
CA GLY A 197 26.48 -26.67 14.24
C GLY A 197 25.25 -27.59 14.06
N LEU A 198 24.13 -27.05 13.55
CA LEU A 198 22.92 -27.81 13.34
C LEU A 198 22.94 -28.55 12.00
N PRO A 199 22.44 -29.81 11.92
CA PRO A 199 22.38 -30.53 10.66
C PRO A 199 21.42 -29.82 9.66
N VAL A 200 21.92 -29.54 8.46
CA VAL A 200 21.13 -29.01 7.35
C VAL A 200 20.76 -30.17 6.42
N THR A 201 19.58 -30.75 6.60
CA THR A 201 19.06 -31.77 5.68
C THR A 201 18.57 -31.10 4.37
N LYS A 202 18.93 -31.69 3.22
CA LYS A 202 18.26 -31.35 1.96
C LYS A 202 16.81 -31.82 2.08
N ALA A 203 15.85 -30.89 1.88
CA ALA A 203 14.47 -31.31 1.69
C ALA A 203 14.43 -32.18 0.43
N GLU A 204 14.12 -33.46 0.58
CA GLU A 204 13.71 -34.29 -0.55
C GLU A 204 12.37 -33.73 -1.03
N HIS A 205 12.36 -33.16 -2.22
CA HIS A 205 11.10 -32.83 -2.87
C HIS A 205 10.39 -34.18 -3.14
N PRO A 206 9.15 -34.36 -2.67
CA PRO A 206 8.34 -35.43 -3.24
C PRO A 206 8.23 -35.16 -4.75
N ALA A 207 8.55 -36.16 -5.55
CA ALA A 207 8.37 -36.11 -6.99
C ALA A 207 6.90 -35.74 -7.32
N PRO A 208 6.63 -35.02 -8.42
CA PRO A 208 5.31 -34.60 -8.82
C PRO A 208 4.36 -35.78 -9.08
#